data_64c10f6095ef86dc17d91db36af78251
#
_entry.id   64c10f6095ef86dc17d91db36af78251
#
_cell.length_a   1.000
_cell.length_b   1.000
_cell.length_c   1.000
_cell.angle_alpha   90.00
_cell.angle_beta   90.00
_cell.angle_gamma   90.00
#
_symmetry.space_group_name_H-M   'P 1'
#
loop_
_entity.id
_entity.type
_entity.pdbx_description
1 polymer ?
#
loop_
_entity_poly.entity_id
_entity_poly.type
_entity_poly.pdbx_seq_one_letter_code
_entity_poly.pdbx_strand_id
1 'polypeptide(L)'
;MDKKKDLKVVSIVILALLGLSLIRIIVGACTNGIPQIQATEGLTKEMIQVASIIAFALAFVLLLPQVYIGVKGIKIANGGAFGKAPFVWTIILAILAAVATISAIADMFKVFNFDTILLAVDCALDLALYVFYYVCIKGIAKAK
;
A
#
# COMPACT_ATOMS: atom_id res chain seq x y z
N MET A 1 27.45 -2.17 0.06
CA MET A 1 26.09 -1.92 0.58
C MET A 1 25.50 -3.21 1.13
N ASP A 2 25.00 -3.18 2.34
CA ASP A 2 24.42 -4.37 2.98
C ASP A 2 22.94 -4.46 2.64
N LYS A 3 22.60 -5.38 1.72
CA LYS A 3 21.22 -5.60 1.27
C LYS A 3 20.29 -6.04 2.40
N LYS A 4 20.82 -6.79 3.38
CA LYS A 4 20.03 -7.23 4.54
C LYS A 4 19.64 -6.03 5.41
N LYS A 5 20.58 -5.13 5.66
CA LYS A 5 20.33 -3.92 6.44
C LYS A 5 19.31 -3.02 5.71
N ASP A 6 19.50 -2.85 4.41
CA ASP A 6 18.58 -2.05 3.58
C ASP A 6 17.18 -2.65 3.59
N LEU A 7 17.07 -3.98 3.46
CA LEU A 7 15.78 -4.67 3.51
C LEU A 7 15.09 -4.47 4.86
N LYS A 8 15.84 -4.57 5.95
CA LYS A 8 15.30 -4.36 7.30
C LYS A 8 14.74 -2.95 7.44
N VAL A 9 15.48 -1.95 6.99
CA VAL A 9 15.05 -0.55 7.07
C VAL A 9 13.79 -0.34 6.23
N VAL A 10 13.77 -0.81 4.99
CA VAL A 10 12.60 -0.67 4.10
C VAL A 10 11.39 -1.37 4.71
N SER A 11 11.57 -2.57 5.27
CA SER A 11 10.48 -3.32 5.89
C SER A 11 9.89 -2.58 7.09
N ILE A 12 10.75 -1.99 7.92
CA ILE A 12 10.31 -1.18 9.07
C ILE A 12 9.55 0.05 8.58
N VAL A 13 10.04 0.72 7.54
CA VAL A 13 9.38 1.89 6.97
C VAL A 13 8.00 1.51 6.42
N ILE A 14 7.90 0.39 5.70
CA ILE A 14 6.62 -0.11 5.18
C ILE A 14 5.63 -0.35 6.31
N LEU A 15 6.07 -1.03 7.38
CA LEU A 15 5.21 -1.30 8.53
C LEU A 15 4.81 -0.03 9.28
N ALA A 16 5.73 0.93 9.41
CA ALA A 16 5.44 2.21 10.07
C ALA A 16 4.40 3.01 9.27
N LEU A 17 4.57 3.11 7.96
CA LEU A 17 3.61 3.81 7.10
C LEU A 17 2.26 3.11 7.09
N LEU A 18 2.26 1.78 7.11
CA LEU A 18 1.05 0.98 7.21
C LEU A 18 0.30 1.27 8.51
N GLY A 19 1.03 1.33 9.63
CA GLY A 19 0.45 1.67 10.93
C GLY A 19 -0.18 3.06 10.93
N LEU A 20 0.51 4.04 10.35
CA LEU A 20 -0.02 5.40 10.20
C LEU A 20 -1.26 5.42 9.32
N SER A 21 -1.27 4.68 8.22
CA SER A 21 -2.43 4.57 7.34
C SER A 21 -3.62 3.94 8.06
N LEU A 22 -3.38 2.90 8.84
CA LEU A 22 -4.41 2.23 9.61
C LEU A 22 -5.01 3.17 10.66
N ILE A 23 -4.17 3.91 11.39
CA ILE A 23 -4.63 4.90 12.36
C ILE A 23 -5.47 5.96 11.67
N ARG A 24 -5.02 6.46 10.52
CA ARG A 24 -5.75 7.47 9.75
C ARG A 24 -7.13 6.96 9.32
N ILE A 25 -7.21 5.72 8.85
CA ILE A 25 -8.47 5.09 8.44
C ILE A 25 -9.43 4.97 9.64
N ILE A 26 -8.93 4.49 10.76
CA ILE A 26 -9.74 4.29 11.97
C ILE A 26 -10.24 5.63 12.51
N VAL A 27 -9.36 6.62 12.64
CA VAL A 27 -9.73 7.95 13.13
C VAL A 27 -10.73 8.61 12.17
N GLY A 28 -10.51 8.51 10.88
CA GLY A 28 -11.43 9.04 9.88
C GLY A 28 -12.81 8.41 9.98
N ALA A 29 -12.88 7.09 10.14
CA ALA A 29 -14.14 6.37 10.30
C ALA A 29 -14.87 6.75 11.59
N CYS A 30 -14.12 6.97 12.69
CA CYS A 30 -14.71 7.37 13.97
C CYS A 30 -15.22 8.82 13.97
N THR A 31 -14.57 9.71 13.23
CA THR A 31 -14.93 11.13 13.19
C THR A 31 -15.91 11.49 12.08
N ASN A 32 -15.71 10.94 10.88
CA ASN A 32 -16.47 11.29 9.67
C ASN A 32 -17.36 10.16 9.14
N GLY A 33 -17.34 8.99 9.79
CA GLY A 33 -18.03 7.80 9.31
C GLY A 33 -17.29 7.12 8.17
N ILE A 34 -17.90 6.07 7.62
CA ILE A 34 -17.34 5.31 6.52
C ILE A 34 -17.35 6.18 5.25
N PRO A 35 -16.20 6.29 4.55
CA PRO A 35 -16.15 7.07 3.31
C PRO A 35 -17.16 6.54 2.28
N GLN A 36 -17.90 7.45 1.67
CA GLN A 36 -18.91 7.11 0.68
C GLN A 36 -18.30 7.17 -0.72
N ILE A 37 -18.64 6.21 -1.58
CA ILE A 37 -18.28 6.28 -2.99
C ILE A 37 -19.05 7.41 -3.66
N GLN A 38 -18.53 7.92 -4.77
CA GLN A 38 -19.20 8.97 -5.51
C GLN A 38 -20.53 8.48 -6.09
N ALA A 39 -21.57 9.30 -5.96
CA ALA A 39 -22.86 8.99 -6.55
C ALA A 39 -22.76 9.09 -8.07
N THR A 40 -23.21 8.06 -8.77
CA THR A 40 -23.32 8.03 -10.22
C THR A 40 -24.78 7.81 -10.60
N GLU A 41 -25.14 8.16 -11.83
CA GLU A 41 -26.52 7.96 -12.31
C GLU A 41 -26.90 6.48 -12.24
N GLY A 42 -28.12 6.22 -11.80
CA GLY A 42 -28.67 4.86 -11.70
C GLY A 42 -28.37 4.15 -10.38
N LEU A 43 -27.60 4.78 -9.47
CA LEU A 43 -27.33 4.20 -8.15
C LEU A 43 -28.32 4.75 -7.12
N THR A 44 -28.93 3.82 -6.36
CA THR A 44 -29.77 4.19 -5.23
C THR A 44 -28.89 4.52 -4.02
N LYS A 45 -29.45 5.22 -3.02
CA LYS A 45 -28.77 5.53 -1.78
C LYS A 45 -28.29 4.27 -1.06
N GLU A 46 -29.11 3.21 -1.07
CA GLU A 46 -28.79 1.93 -0.47
C GLU A 46 -27.63 1.24 -1.18
N MET A 47 -27.60 1.29 -2.52
CA MET A 47 -26.50 0.73 -3.32
C MET A 47 -25.19 1.41 -3.03
N ILE A 48 -25.20 2.74 -2.89
CA ILE A 48 -24.02 3.53 -2.54
C ILE A 48 -23.51 3.14 -1.16
N GLN A 49 -24.41 2.96 -0.18
CA GLN A 49 -24.06 2.58 1.17
C GLN A 49 -23.41 1.19 1.22
N VAL A 50 -24.01 0.20 0.55
CA VAL A 50 -23.48 -1.17 0.50
C VAL A 50 -22.11 -1.18 -0.20
N ALA A 51 -21.99 -0.51 -1.34
CA ALA A 51 -20.73 -0.43 -2.07
C ALA A 51 -19.63 0.25 -1.26
N SER A 52 -19.98 1.28 -0.49
CA SER A 52 -19.03 1.99 0.38
C SER A 52 -18.52 1.10 1.51
N ILE A 53 -19.39 0.29 2.12
CA ILE A 53 -19.02 -0.67 3.16
C ILE A 53 -18.08 -1.73 2.59
N ILE A 54 -18.39 -2.26 1.41
CA ILE A 54 -17.55 -3.26 0.72
C ILE A 54 -16.18 -2.66 0.41
N ALA A 55 -16.13 -1.45 -0.13
CA ALA A 55 -14.87 -0.78 -0.45
C ALA A 55 -14.02 -0.55 0.80
N PHE A 56 -14.64 -0.17 1.92
CA PHE A 56 -13.97 0.04 3.19
C PHE A 56 -13.37 -1.28 3.72
N ALA A 57 -14.15 -2.36 3.65
CA ALA A 57 -13.67 -3.70 4.06
C ALA A 57 -12.50 -4.16 3.19
N LEU A 58 -12.57 -3.95 1.86
CA LEU A 58 -11.49 -4.29 0.94
C LEU A 58 -10.21 -3.52 1.25
N ALA A 59 -10.32 -2.26 1.70
CA ALA A 59 -9.16 -1.47 2.10
C ALA A 59 -8.39 -2.15 3.23
N PHE A 60 -9.09 -2.71 4.23
CA PHE A 60 -8.45 -3.46 5.30
C PHE A 60 -7.83 -4.77 4.81
N VAL A 61 -8.52 -5.48 3.91
CA VAL A 61 -8.00 -6.74 3.35
C VAL A 61 -6.71 -6.49 2.58
N LEU A 62 -6.62 -5.38 1.84
CA LEU A 62 -5.42 -5.03 1.07
C LEU A 62 -4.23 -4.65 1.96
N LEU A 63 -4.45 -4.35 3.24
CA LEU A 63 -3.35 -4.10 4.18
C LEU A 63 -2.64 -5.40 4.60
N LEU A 64 -3.30 -6.54 4.52
CA LEU A 64 -2.73 -7.82 4.95
C LEU A 64 -1.47 -8.22 4.17
N PRO A 65 -1.44 -8.15 2.82
CA PRO A 65 -0.20 -8.43 2.08
C PRO A 65 0.94 -7.50 2.46
N GLN A 66 0.65 -6.24 2.77
CA GLN A 66 1.66 -5.26 3.18
C GLN A 66 2.28 -5.63 4.53
N VAL A 67 1.45 -6.05 5.48
CA VAL A 67 1.93 -6.56 6.78
C VAL A 67 2.82 -7.78 6.55
N TYR A 68 2.37 -8.70 5.69
CA TYR A 68 3.10 -9.92 5.39
C TYR A 68 4.50 -9.61 4.85
N ILE A 69 4.63 -8.76 3.83
CA ILE A 69 5.94 -8.46 3.25
C ILE A 69 6.83 -7.71 4.24
N GLY A 70 6.26 -6.83 5.07
CA GLY A 70 7.02 -6.10 6.08
C GLY A 70 7.62 -7.04 7.13
N VAL A 71 6.81 -7.91 7.70
CA VAL A 71 7.26 -8.90 8.69
C VAL A 71 8.25 -9.89 8.06
N LYS A 72 7.93 -10.40 6.87
CA LYS A 72 8.80 -11.35 6.17
C LYS A 72 10.14 -10.73 5.81
N GLY A 73 10.13 -9.45 5.40
CA GLY A 73 11.37 -8.73 5.10
C GLY A 73 12.30 -8.62 6.30
N ILE A 74 11.76 -8.36 7.49
CA ILE A 74 12.54 -8.33 8.73
C ILE A 74 13.12 -9.71 9.02
N LYS A 75 12.32 -10.77 8.87
CA LYS A 75 12.78 -12.15 9.08
C LYS A 75 13.90 -12.53 8.12
N ILE A 76 13.77 -12.18 6.84
CA ILE A 76 14.79 -12.43 5.83
C ILE A 76 16.07 -11.66 6.18
N ALA A 77 15.95 -10.40 6.58
CA ALA A 77 17.09 -9.56 6.97
C ALA A 77 17.84 -10.13 8.16
N ASN A 78 17.14 -10.83 9.06
CA ASN A 78 17.74 -11.48 10.23
C ASN A 78 18.22 -12.90 9.96
N GLY A 79 18.30 -13.30 8.69
CA GLY A 79 18.85 -14.60 8.28
C GLY A 79 17.79 -15.68 8.08
N GLY A 80 16.52 -15.35 8.11
CA GLY A 80 15.45 -16.30 7.87
C GLY A 80 15.40 -16.80 6.44
N ALA A 81 14.83 -17.98 6.23
CA ALA A 81 14.62 -18.54 4.90
C ALA A 81 13.47 -17.82 4.19
N PHE A 82 13.57 -17.73 2.87
CA PHE A 82 12.50 -17.15 2.07
C PHE A 82 12.26 -17.97 0.81
N GLY A 83 10.99 -18.00 0.41
CA GLY A 83 10.54 -18.67 -0.82
C GLY A 83 10.09 -17.66 -1.88
N LYS A 84 9.23 -18.12 -2.76
CA LYS A 84 8.70 -17.29 -3.86
C LYS A 84 7.62 -16.28 -3.41
N ALA A 85 6.94 -16.55 -2.29
CA ALA A 85 5.79 -15.76 -1.85
C ALA A 85 6.10 -14.27 -1.65
N PRO A 86 7.23 -13.86 -1.00
CA PRO A 86 7.55 -12.44 -0.88
C PRO A 86 7.73 -11.74 -2.23
N PHE A 87 8.33 -12.44 -3.21
CA PHE A 87 8.50 -11.89 -4.56
C PHE A 87 7.15 -11.66 -5.23
N VAL A 88 6.26 -12.65 -5.17
CA VAL A 88 4.94 -12.59 -5.80
C VAL A 88 4.11 -11.47 -5.20
N TRP A 89 4.03 -11.40 -3.87
CA TRP A 89 3.24 -10.38 -3.19
C TRP A 89 3.79 -8.97 -3.41
N THR A 90 5.12 -8.83 -3.45
CA THR A 90 5.75 -7.53 -3.71
C THR A 90 5.44 -7.06 -5.13
N ILE A 91 5.48 -7.96 -6.11
CA ILE A 91 5.13 -7.63 -7.50
C ILE A 91 3.66 -7.19 -7.59
N ILE A 92 2.76 -7.94 -6.95
CA ILE A 92 1.32 -7.60 -6.92
C ILE A 92 1.12 -6.21 -6.33
N LEU A 93 1.72 -5.94 -5.16
CA LEU A 93 1.61 -4.65 -4.50
C LEU A 93 2.22 -3.52 -5.33
N ALA A 94 3.35 -3.76 -5.99
CA ALA A 94 3.98 -2.77 -6.86
C ALA A 94 3.10 -2.43 -8.05
N ILE A 95 2.45 -3.42 -8.67
CA ILE A 95 1.52 -3.20 -9.77
C ILE A 95 0.31 -2.38 -9.30
N LEU A 96 -0.26 -2.74 -8.15
CA LEU A 96 -1.39 -2.01 -7.57
C LEU A 96 -0.99 -0.56 -7.25
N ALA A 97 0.20 -0.36 -6.69
CA ALA A 97 0.73 0.97 -6.39
C ALA A 97 0.97 1.78 -7.67
N ALA A 98 1.45 1.15 -8.73
CA ALA A 98 1.65 1.82 -10.01
C ALA A 98 0.32 2.28 -10.61
N VAL A 99 -0.70 1.43 -10.59
CA VAL A 99 -2.05 1.78 -11.06
C VAL A 99 -2.61 2.93 -10.23
N ALA A 100 -2.47 2.86 -8.90
CA ALA A 100 -2.93 3.91 -7.99
C ALA A 100 -2.19 5.23 -8.25
N THR A 101 -0.89 5.18 -8.51
CA THR A 101 -0.08 6.37 -8.81
C THR A 101 -0.53 7.04 -10.11
N ILE A 102 -0.76 6.24 -11.16
CA ILE A 102 -1.24 6.75 -12.46
C ILE A 102 -2.61 7.41 -12.27
N SER A 103 -3.51 6.75 -11.54
CA SER A 103 -4.84 7.26 -11.25
C SER A 103 -4.79 8.58 -10.46
N ALA A 104 -3.92 8.64 -9.44
CA ALA A 104 -3.74 9.83 -8.61
C ALA A 104 -3.17 11.00 -9.42
N ILE A 105 -2.22 10.73 -10.32
CA ILE A 105 -1.66 11.76 -11.21
C ILE A 105 -2.74 12.28 -12.17
N ALA A 106 -3.57 11.39 -12.72
CA ALA A 106 -4.68 11.77 -13.59
C ALA A 106 -5.67 12.67 -12.85
N ASP A 107 -6.00 12.33 -11.61
CA ASP A 107 -6.88 13.14 -10.77
C ASP A 107 -6.27 14.51 -10.46
N MET A 108 -4.95 14.55 -10.25
CA MET A 108 -4.23 15.80 -10.00
C MET A 108 -4.35 16.76 -11.19
N PHE A 109 -4.33 16.24 -12.42
CA PHE A 109 -4.50 17.07 -13.63
C PHE A 109 -5.95 17.57 -13.78
N LYS A 110 -6.93 16.81 -13.27
CA LYS A 110 -8.34 17.23 -13.32
C LYS A 110 -8.66 18.27 -12.26
N VAL A 111 -8.19 18.04 -11.02
CA VAL A 111 -8.42 18.93 -9.87
C VAL A 111 -7.08 19.14 -9.19
N PHE A 112 -6.42 20.24 -9.49
CA PHE A 112 -5.11 20.57 -8.93
C PHE A 112 -5.29 21.26 -7.59
N ASN A 113 -5.11 20.49 -6.51
CA ASN A 113 -5.14 21.03 -5.14
C ASN A 113 -4.14 20.24 -4.27
N PHE A 114 -4.01 20.69 -3.01
CA PHE A 114 -3.03 20.10 -2.07
C PHE A 114 -3.34 18.62 -1.79
N ASP A 115 -4.62 18.27 -1.66
CA ASP A 115 -5.02 16.88 -1.37
C ASP A 115 -4.67 15.93 -2.50
N THR A 116 -4.88 16.34 -3.75
CA THR A 116 -4.54 15.51 -4.91
C THR A 116 -3.03 15.36 -5.08
N ILE A 117 -2.26 16.40 -4.77
CA ILE A 117 -0.79 16.34 -4.77
C ILE A 117 -0.30 15.38 -3.71
N LEU A 118 -0.85 15.46 -2.48
CA LEU A 118 -0.48 14.55 -1.40
C LEU A 118 -0.78 13.10 -1.75
N LEU A 119 -1.95 12.83 -2.34
CA LEU A 119 -2.32 11.48 -2.74
C LEU A 119 -1.34 10.93 -3.78
N ALA A 120 -0.98 11.72 -4.77
CA ALA A 120 -0.03 11.32 -5.81
C ALA A 120 1.35 11.02 -5.20
N VAL A 121 1.82 11.86 -4.27
CA VAL A 121 3.10 11.66 -3.58
C VAL A 121 3.08 10.39 -2.74
N ASP A 122 1.99 10.15 -1.99
CA ASP A 122 1.85 8.94 -1.17
C ASP A 122 1.89 7.68 -2.03
N CYS A 123 1.16 7.66 -3.13
CA CYS A 123 1.14 6.51 -4.03
C CYS A 123 2.51 6.27 -4.67
N ALA A 124 3.20 7.33 -5.09
CA ALA A 124 4.54 7.23 -5.66
C ALA A 124 5.55 6.72 -4.63
N LEU A 125 5.43 7.16 -3.38
CA LEU A 125 6.28 6.71 -2.29
C LEU A 125 6.09 5.21 -2.02
N ASP A 126 4.85 4.74 -1.97
CA ASP A 126 4.54 3.31 -1.81
C ASP A 126 5.14 2.49 -2.94
N LEU A 127 4.99 2.94 -4.18
CA LEU A 127 5.57 2.27 -5.34
C LEU A 127 7.10 2.17 -5.21
N ALA A 128 7.75 3.27 -4.84
CA ALA A 128 9.20 3.30 -4.67
C ALA A 128 9.65 2.32 -3.58
N LEU A 129 8.92 2.25 -2.47
CA LEU A 129 9.24 1.32 -1.37
C LEU A 129 9.12 -0.13 -1.82
N TYR A 130 8.08 -0.49 -2.55
CA TYR A 130 7.90 -1.85 -3.03
C TYR A 130 8.97 -2.26 -4.05
N VAL A 131 9.34 -1.36 -4.96
CA VAL A 131 10.40 -1.60 -5.93
C VAL A 131 11.74 -1.79 -5.20
N PHE A 132 12.04 -0.93 -4.24
CA PHE A 132 13.28 -1.03 -3.47
C PHE A 132 13.32 -2.32 -2.64
N TYR A 133 12.21 -2.69 -2.02
CA TYR A 133 12.07 -3.95 -1.30
C TYR A 133 12.36 -5.14 -2.22
N TYR A 134 11.78 -5.15 -3.41
CA TYR A 134 11.99 -6.22 -4.39
C TYR A 134 13.46 -6.33 -4.79
N VAL A 135 14.11 -5.20 -5.05
CA VAL A 135 15.54 -5.17 -5.40
C VAL A 135 16.37 -5.76 -4.25
N CYS A 136 16.04 -5.41 -3.02
CA CYS A 136 16.76 -5.93 -1.84
C CYS A 136 16.61 -7.44 -1.70
N ILE A 137 15.39 -7.98 -1.79
CA ILE A 137 15.18 -9.43 -1.65
C ILE A 137 15.80 -10.19 -2.81
N LYS A 138 15.76 -9.65 -4.02
CA LYS A 138 16.40 -10.26 -5.18
C LYS A 138 17.92 -10.28 -5.01
N GLY A 139 18.50 -9.20 -4.49
CA GLY A 139 19.94 -9.14 -4.21
C GLY A 139 20.38 -10.16 -3.16
N ILE A 140 19.61 -10.33 -2.09
CA ILE A 140 19.88 -11.33 -1.05
C ILE A 140 19.75 -12.74 -1.63
N ALA A 141 18.73 -12.99 -2.45
CA ALA A 141 18.53 -14.30 -3.08
C ALA A 141 19.69 -14.68 -3.99
N LYS A 142 20.24 -13.74 -4.74
CA LYS A 142 21.39 -13.97 -5.62
C LYS A 142 22.68 -14.25 -4.84
N ALA A 143 22.81 -13.66 -3.65
CA ALA A 143 24.00 -13.85 -2.82
C ALA A 143 24.04 -15.24 -2.15
N LYS A 144 22.92 -15.95 -2.12
CA LYS A 144 22.84 -17.33 -1.66
C LYS A 144 23.01 -18.28 -2.82
#